data_719f70b8b5de4b1ad45025b6ba26ee63
#
_entry.id   719f70b8b5de4b1ad45025b6ba26ee63
#
_cell.length_a   1.000
_cell.length_b   1.000
_cell.length_c   1.000
_cell.angle_alpha   90.00
_cell.angle_beta   90.00
_cell.angle_gamma   90.00
#
_symmetry.space_group_name_H-M   'P 1'
#
loop_
_entity.id
_entity.type
_entity.pdbx_description
1 polymer ?
#
loop_
_entity_poly.entity_id
_entity_poly.type
_entity_poly.pdbx_seq_one_letter_code
_entity_poly.pdbx_strand_id
1 'polypeptide(L)'
;MKIDDSFPTVFWGKDKSTKAQFCPCEEIFNSSLVTSCMVCAVHENKILLAKPPRGWGLPGGRMELGETPEDCARREVYEETSVELNSLKLIGAWHIEKLFHSKYNGRYPDRAY
;
A
#
# COMPACT_ATOMS: atom_id res chain seq x y z
N MET A 1 1.91 -5.60 -14.95
CA MET A 1 0.64 -5.63 -14.18
C MET A 1 -0.50 -5.22 -15.08
N LYS A 2 -1.50 -6.05 -15.18
CA LYS A 2 -2.69 -5.75 -15.98
C LYS A 2 -3.71 -5.01 -15.10
N ILE A 3 -4.24 -3.90 -15.59
CA ILE A 3 -5.30 -3.17 -14.89
C ILE A 3 -6.59 -4.00 -14.97
N ASP A 4 -7.23 -4.16 -13.82
CA ASP A 4 -8.50 -4.88 -13.70
C ASP A 4 -9.61 -3.85 -13.50
N ASP A 5 -10.50 -3.76 -14.48
CA ASP A 5 -11.61 -2.81 -14.47
C ASP A 5 -12.72 -3.15 -13.46
N SER A 6 -12.61 -4.31 -12.78
CA SER A 6 -13.55 -4.69 -11.71
C SER A 6 -13.44 -3.79 -10.47
N PHE A 7 -12.32 -3.09 -10.29
CA PHE A 7 -12.12 -2.12 -9.23
C PHE A 7 -12.21 -0.69 -9.75
N PRO A 8 -12.92 0.19 -9.05
CA PRO A 8 -13.07 1.56 -9.50
C PRO A 8 -11.76 2.33 -9.43
N THR A 9 -11.60 3.29 -10.34
CA THR A 9 -10.57 4.31 -10.22
C THR A 9 -10.96 5.29 -9.14
N VAL A 10 -10.02 5.64 -8.27
CA VAL A 10 -10.20 6.67 -7.24
C VAL A 10 -9.17 7.77 -7.42
N PHE A 11 -9.47 8.94 -6.90
CA PHE A 11 -8.59 10.10 -6.99
C PHE A 11 -8.22 10.58 -5.59
N TRP A 12 -6.93 10.61 -5.32
CA TRP A 12 -6.38 10.99 -4.04
C TRP A 12 -5.87 12.43 -4.03
N GLY A 13 -5.78 12.99 -2.84
CA GLY A 13 -5.42 14.37 -2.60
C GLY A 13 -6.66 15.27 -2.56
N LYS A 14 -6.57 16.36 -1.82
CA LYS A 14 -7.68 17.34 -1.76
C LYS A 14 -7.98 17.96 -3.13
N ASP A 15 -6.98 18.04 -4.00
CA ASP A 15 -7.07 18.55 -5.37
C ASP A 15 -7.28 17.45 -6.41
N LYS A 16 -7.42 16.18 -6.00
CA LYS A 16 -7.55 15.02 -6.87
C LYS A 16 -6.40 14.87 -7.86
N SER A 17 -5.18 15.21 -7.43
CA SER A 17 -3.99 15.20 -8.27
C SER A 17 -3.41 13.83 -8.56
N THR A 18 -3.86 12.81 -7.86
CA THR A 18 -3.33 11.46 -7.97
C THR A 18 -4.43 10.47 -8.30
N LYS A 19 -4.25 9.77 -9.40
CA LYS A 19 -5.12 8.67 -9.82
C LYS A 19 -4.62 7.38 -9.17
N ALA A 20 -5.52 6.61 -8.60
CA ALA A 20 -5.21 5.32 -8.01
C ALA A 20 -6.24 4.27 -8.39
N GLN A 21 -5.76 3.07 -8.66
CA GLN A 21 -6.62 1.92 -8.96
C GLN A 21 -6.02 0.67 -8.36
N PHE A 22 -6.85 -0.10 -7.66
CA PHE A 22 -6.42 -1.39 -7.12
C PHE A 22 -6.36 -2.43 -8.24
N CYS A 23 -5.25 -3.13 -8.30
CA CYS A 23 -5.00 -4.18 -9.29
C CYS A 23 -4.69 -5.49 -8.55
N PRO A 24 -5.59 -6.49 -8.58
CA PRO A 24 -5.27 -7.81 -8.04
C PRO A 24 -4.07 -8.39 -8.76
N CYS A 25 -3.10 -8.90 -8.01
CA CYS A 25 -1.92 -9.55 -8.57
C CYS A 25 -1.25 -10.42 -7.52
N GLU A 26 -0.48 -11.40 -7.96
CA GLU A 26 0.30 -12.28 -7.09
C GLU A 26 1.79 -11.94 -7.08
N GLU A 27 2.24 -11.10 -8.01
CA GLU A 27 3.61 -10.61 -8.10
C GLU A 27 3.67 -9.22 -8.70
N ILE A 28 4.74 -8.48 -8.38
CA ILE A 28 4.99 -7.14 -8.91
C ILE A 28 6.23 -7.20 -9.80
N PHE A 29 6.07 -6.80 -11.06
CA PHE A 29 7.14 -6.86 -12.06
C PHE A 29 8.24 -5.83 -11.86
N ASN A 30 7.95 -4.70 -11.23
CA ASN A 30 8.92 -3.65 -10.98
C ASN A 30 8.87 -3.21 -9.52
N SER A 31 9.60 -3.93 -8.67
CA SER A 31 9.65 -3.66 -7.23
C SER A 31 10.27 -2.30 -6.89
N SER A 32 11.07 -1.71 -7.79
CA SER A 32 11.66 -0.39 -7.57
C SER A 32 10.61 0.73 -7.52
N LEU A 33 9.41 0.49 -8.04
CA LEU A 33 8.28 1.43 -8.00
C LEU A 33 7.38 1.25 -6.78
N VAL A 34 7.61 0.23 -5.96
CA VAL A 34 6.85 0.02 -4.72
C VAL A 34 7.28 1.06 -3.68
N THR A 35 6.34 1.84 -3.20
CA THR A 35 6.62 2.93 -2.25
C THR A 35 6.14 2.65 -0.84
N SER A 36 5.16 1.78 -0.69
CA SER A 36 4.56 1.46 0.60
C SER A 36 3.88 0.10 0.57
N CYS A 37 3.57 -0.41 1.75
CA CYS A 37 2.84 -1.65 1.92
C CYS A 37 1.68 -1.45 2.88
N MET A 38 0.62 -2.21 2.66
CA MET A 38 -0.54 -2.28 3.53
C MET A 38 -0.87 -3.76 3.76
N VAL A 39 -1.23 -4.13 4.97
CA VAL A 39 -1.44 -5.53 5.33
C VAL A 39 -2.86 -5.76 5.81
N CYS A 40 -3.51 -6.75 5.23
CA CYS A 40 -4.76 -7.30 5.73
C CYS A 40 -4.45 -8.62 6.44
N ALA A 41 -4.28 -8.57 7.75
CA ALA A 41 -3.99 -9.74 8.56
C ALA A 41 -5.27 -10.28 9.19
N VAL A 42 -5.51 -11.58 9.00
CA VAL A 42 -6.73 -12.25 9.48
C VAL A 42 -6.35 -13.37 10.45
N HIS A 43 -7.01 -13.41 11.59
CA HIS A 43 -6.88 -14.46 12.57
C HIS A 43 -8.23 -14.70 13.26
N GLU A 44 -8.69 -15.97 13.30
CA GLU A 44 -9.95 -16.34 13.92
C GLU A 44 -11.14 -15.47 13.48
N ASN A 45 -11.27 -15.24 12.16
CA ASN A 45 -12.31 -14.41 11.54
C ASN A 45 -12.29 -12.93 11.96
N LYS A 46 -11.17 -12.45 12.49
CA LYS A 46 -10.96 -11.05 12.86
C LYS A 46 -9.87 -10.43 12.00
N ILE A 47 -10.00 -9.15 11.72
CA ILE A 47 -9.02 -8.37 10.97
C ILE A 47 -8.23 -7.51 11.95
N LEU A 48 -6.90 -7.52 11.79
CA LEU A 48 -6.01 -6.67 12.58
C LEU A 48 -6.10 -5.23 12.10
N LEU A 49 -6.43 -4.34 13.02
CA LEU A 49 -6.43 -2.90 12.76
C LEU A 49 -5.39 -2.20 13.64
N ALA A 50 -4.80 -1.15 13.10
CA ALA A 50 -3.92 -0.24 13.82
C ALA A 50 -4.59 1.11 14.00
N LYS A 51 -4.18 1.85 15.03
CA LYS A 51 -4.65 3.22 15.26
C LYS A 51 -3.48 4.18 15.36
N PRO A 52 -2.80 4.50 14.24
CA PRO A 52 -1.84 5.59 14.21
C PRO A 52 -2.55 6.94 14.36
N PRO A 53 -1.80 8.06 14.46
CA PRO A 53 -2.43 9.39 14.59
C PRO A 53 -3.46 9.73 13.51
N ARG A 54 -3.37 9.12 12.32
CA ARG A 54 -4.33 9.31 11.23
C ARG A 54 -5.70 8.62 11.47
N GLY A 55 -5.83 7.80 12.54
CA GLY A 55 -7.05 7.06 12.86
C GLY A 55 -6.94 5.56 12.61
N TRP A 56 -8.04 4.86 12.80
CA TRP A 56 -8.10 3.41 12.61
C TRP A 56 -7.96 3.01 11.15
N GLY A 57 -7.17 1.98 10.87
CA GLY A 57 -7.00 1.45 9.53
C GLY A 57 -6.18 0.18 9.50
N LEU A 58 -5.98 -0.36 8.31
CA LEU A 58 -5.07 -1.49 8.12
C LEU A 58 -3.64 -1.03 8.41
N PRO A 59 -2.82 -1.87 9.10
CA PRO A 59 -1.42 -1.52 9.33
C PRO A 59 -0.65 -1.46 8.02
N GLY A 60 0.32 -0.59 7.96
CA GLY A 60 1.17 -0.40 6.80
C GLY A 60 1.93 0.91 6.86
N GLY A 61 2.77 1.14 5.89
CA GLY A 61 3.58 2.34 5.81
C GLY A 61 4.57 2.30 4.66
N ARG A 62 5.49 3.24 4.68
CA ARG A 62 6.43 3.46 3.59
C ARG A 62 7.59 2.48 3.63
N MET A 63 8.06 2.11 2.44
CA MET A 63 9.29 1.33 2.28
C MET A 63 10.49 2.11 2.80
N GLU A 64 11.37 1.42 3.49
CA GLU A 64 12.70 1.92 3.84
C GLU A 64 13.73 1.43 2.82
N LEU A 65 14.84 2.15 2.73
CA LEU A 65 15.91 1.79 1.80
C LEU A 65 16.41 0.37 2.06
N GLY A 66 16.47 -0.44 1.01
CA GLY A 66 16.95 -1.82 1.08
C GLY A 66 15.91 -2.85 1.49
N GLU A 67 14.70 -2.43 1.86
CA GLU A 67 13.62 -3.36 2.17
C GLU A 67 12.99 -3.97 0.92
N THR A 68 12.59 -5.24 1.02
CA THR A 68 11.61 -5.82 0.12
C THR A 68 10.20 -5.42 0.58
N PRO A 69 9.17 -5.54 -0.27
CA PRO A 69 7.78 -5.33 0.17
C PRO A 69 7.38 -6.20 1.37
N GLU A 70 7.84 -7.44 1.42
CA GLU A 70 7.58 -8.33 2.55
C GLU A 70 8.25 -7.83 3.84
N ASP A 71 9.50 -7.36 3.76
CA ASP A 71 10.21 -6.78 4.91
C ASP A 71 9.47 -5.57 5.45
N CYS A 72 9.03 -4.70 4.56
CA CYS A 72 8.23 -3.52 4.92
C CYS A 72 6.93 -3.92 5.62
N ALA A 73 6.20 -4.87 5.07
CA ALA A 73 4.94 -5.34 5.64
C ALA A 73 5.14 -5.89 7.06
N ARG A 74 6.15 -6.73 7.26
CA ARG A 74 6.44 -7.29 8.60
C ARG A 74 6.85 -6.22 9.59
N ARG A 75 7.71 -5.29 9.17
CA ARG A 75 8.19 -4.21 10.04
C ARG A 75 7.05 -3.27 10.45
N GLU A 76 6.26 -2.81 9.50
CA GLU A 76 5.16 -1.88 9.79
C GLU A 76 4.08 -2.50 10.69
N VAL A 77 3.72 -3.76 10.46
CA VAL A 77 2.76 -4.45 11.33
C VAL A 77 3.31 -4.56 12.74
N TYR A 78 4.58 -4.94 12.89
CA TYR A 78 5.18 -5.06 14.20
C TYR A 78 5.28 -3.71 14.94
N GLU A 79 5.71 -2.66 14.23
CA GLU A 79 5.81 -1.31 14.79
C GLU A 79 4.45 -0.77 15.25
N GLU A 80 3.40 -1.00 14.46
CA GLU A 80 2.09 -0.44 14.75
C GLU A 80 1.23 -1.28 15.70
N THR A 81 1.45 -2.59 15.77
CA THR A 81 0.57 -3.51 16.51
C THR A 81 1.28 -4.49 17.42
N SER A 82 2.60 -4.59 17.37
CA SER A 82 3.42 -5.61 18.06
C SER A 82 3.11 -7.05 17.64
N VAL A 83 2.45 -7.24 16.50
CA VAL A 83 2.13 -8.56 15.97
C VAL A 83 3.21 -9.02 15.00
N GLU A 84 3.63 -10.29 15.14
CA GLU A 84 4.48 -10.96 14.18
C GLU A 84 3.64 -11.76 13.21
N LEU A 85 3.87 -11.55 11.90
CA LEU A 85 3.14 -12.25 10.84
C LEU A 85 3.79 -13.61 10.56
N ASN A 86 2.98 -14.64 10.34
CA ASN A 86 3.47 -15.96 9.95
C ASN A 86 3.80 -15.99 8.47
N SER A 87 2.80 -16.10 7.61
CA SER A 87 2.97 -16.12 6.17
C SER A 87 2.35 -14.87 5.55
N LEU A 88 2.93 -14.43 4.44
CA LEU A 88 2.42 -13.31 3.66
C LEU A 88 2.15 -13.76 2.23
N LYS A 89 1.08 -13.24 1.68
CA LYS A 89 0.72 -13.41 0.28
C LYS A 89 0.38 -12.06 -0.32
N LEU A 90 0.99 -11.73 -1.45
CA LEU A 90 0.59 -10.56 -2.21
C LEU A 90 -0.78 -10.81 -2.83
N ILE A 91 -1.73 -9.92 -2.58
CA ILE A 91 -3.09 -10.02 -3.14
C ILE A 91 -3.37 -8.95 -4.19
N GLY A 92 -2.58 -7.91 -4.22
CA GLY A 92 -2.73 -6.84 -5.19
C GLY A 92 -1.87 -5.65 -4.89
N ALA A 93 -1.98 -4.65 -5.73
CA ALA A 93 -1.27 -3.38 -5.56
C ALA A 93 -2.14 -2.22 -6.03
N TRP A 94 -1.97 -1.07 -5.41
CA TRP A 94 -2.50 0.17 -5.92
C TRP A 94 -1.58 0.69 -7.02
N HIS A 95 -2.10 0.82 -8.22
CA HIS A 95 -1.41 1.51 -9.30
C HIS A 95 -1.65 3.01 -9.16
N ILE A 96 -0.60 3.76 -8.89
CA ILE A 96 -0.66 5.19 -8.54
C ILE A 96 -0.01 5.99 -9.66
N GLU A 97 -0.70 7.01 -10.13
CA GLU A 97 -0.21 7.90 -11.19
C GLU A 97 -0.52 9.36 -10.84
N LYS A 98 0.49 10.22 -10.91
CA LYS A 98 0.27 11.66 -10.80
C LYS A 98 -0.37 12.18 -12.08
N LEU A 99 -1.50 12.87 -11.93
CA LEU A 99 -2.13 13.58 -13.04
C LEU A 99 -1.48 14.94 -13.25
N PHE A 100 -1.07 15.57 -12.15
CA PHE A 100 -0.28 16.80 -12.15
C PHE A 100 0.49 16.89 -10.82
N HIS A 101 1.58 17.64 -10.81
CA HIS A 101 2.39 17.83 -9.61
C HIS A 101 1.71 18.76 -8.63
N SER A 102 1.58 18.33 -7.37
CA SER A 102 0.97 19.13 -6.31
C SER A 102 1.64 18.83 -4.96
N LYS A 103 1.34 19.65 -3.95
CA LYS A 103 1.81 19.43 -2.58
C LYS A 103 1.24 18.14 -1.95
N TYR A 104 0.15 17.60 -2.50
CA TYR A 104 -0.49 16.40 -1.96
C TYR A 104 0.11 15.10 -2.49
N ASN A 105 0.94 15.14 -3.53
CA ASN A 105 1.55 13.96 -4.13
C ASN A 105 3.08 14.03 -4.26
N GLY A 106 3.73 15.02 -3.66
CA GLY A 106 5.17 15.22 -3.78
C GLY A 106 6.02 14.06 -3.26
N ARG A 107 5.48 13.20 -2.39
CA ARG A 107 6.17 12.04 -1.82
C ARG A 107 6.20 10.83 -2.75
N TYR A 108 5.42 10.83 -3.82
CA TYR A 108 5.37 9.73 -4.78
C TYR A 108 6.18 10.05 -6.03
N PRO A 109 6.80 9.08 -6.69
CA PRO A 109 7.24 9.24 -8.07
C PRO A 109 6.02 9.39 -9.00
N ASP A 110 6.24 9.74 -10.26
CA ASP A 110 5.14 9.98 -11.21
C ASP A 110 4.24 8.75 -11.39
N ARG A 111 4.83 7.56 -11.28
CA ARG A 111 4.13 6.27 -11.21
C ARG A 111 4.69 5.45 -10.05
N ALA A 112 3.81 4.77 -9.33
CA ALA A 112 4.20 3.98 -8.15
C ALA A 112 3.20 2.85 -7.88
N TYR A 113 3.62 1.97 -6.98
CA TYR A 113 2.79 0.94 -6.37
C TYR A 113 2.82 1.05 -4.86
#